data_4a47a4e23212a9e1482be4e426b71428
#
_entry.id   4a47a4e23212a9e1482be4e426b71428
#
_cell.length_a   1.000
_cell.length_b   1.000
_cell.length_c   1.000
_cell.angle_alpha   90.00
_cell.angle_beta   90.00
_cell.angle_gamma   90.00
#
_symmetry.space_group_name_H-M   'P 1'
#
loop_
_entity.id
_entity.type
_entity.pdbx_description
1 polymer ?
#
loop_
_entity_poly.entity_id
_entity_poly.type
_entity_poly.pdbx_seq_one_letter_code
_entity_poly.pdbx_strand_id
1 'polypeptide(L)'
;MQISGTTTKTLMAIIATILVVAALQATRSISMPLAFAFFIAVLVHPLQSWLERRLPRWLSLILVLLLLIGFMGVAVGALTLSAEIIEPKVPEYLDRLQQMGETLRSWAEERSIPIPQFNAQDGINQVTQQAIGGIKTLLSAASLFILIVSLLVLLLLEVNQYQEKVKQAFPSRSSDRIINAVSDTSEKLRRYLLVMTLTCCLTGILTASWCFIWGVDLAFVWGLVAFVLNYVPTLGSIIAVIPPTLVALIFQGVPRGIATLLGLAVIQTILGNFVDPRLQGKTLQLSPFVALVSIVFWGWVWGIPGAILGVPMTISIILMCREFKATRGVAILLGEVED
;
A
#
# COMPACT_ATOMS: atom_id res chain seq x y z
N MET A 1 -6.51 -48.09 -12.39
CA MET A 1 -7.17 -46.89 -11.87
C MET A 1 -6.96 -45.76 -12.87
N GLN A 2 -7.89 -45.56 -13.81
CA GLN A 2 -7.80 -44.50 -14.83
C GLN A 2 -8.11 -43.18 -14.14
N ILE A 3 -7.08 -42.37 -13.85
CA ILE A 3 -7.27 -41.01 -13.38
C ILE A 3 -7.97 -40.26 -14.50
N SER A 4 -9.18 -39.78 -14.28
CA SER A 4 -9.96 -39.02 -15.28
C SER A 4 -9.12 -37.83 -15.76
N GLY A 5 -9.15 -37.58 -17.09
CA GLY A 5 -8.35 -36.46 -17.67
C GLY A 5 -8.62 -35.09 -17.02
N THR A 6 -9.75 -34.94 -16.36
CA THR A 6 -10.13 -33.76 -15.59
C THR A 6 -9.31 -33.67 -14.29
N THR A 7 -9.13 -34.77 -13.55
CA THR A 7 -8.35 -34.82 -12.32
C THR A 7 -6.88 -34.47 -12.58
N THR A 8 -6.30 -35.00 -13.68
CA THR A 8 -4.92 -34.69 -14.08
C THR A 8 -4.73 -33.19 -14.41
N LYS A 9 -5.68 -32.59 -15.14
CA LYS A 9 -5.65 -31.16 -15.46
C LYS A 9 -5.75 -30.28 -14.20
N THR A 10 -6.60 -30.66 -13.26
CA THR A 10 -6.75 -29.94 -11.98
C THR A 10 -5.48 -30.02 -11.14
N LEU A 11 -4.88 -31.22 -11.02
CA LEU A 11 -3.60 -31.41 -10.32
C LEU A 11 -2.47 -30.60 -10.96
N MET A 12 -2.35 -30.60 -12.28
CA MET A 12 -1.37 -29.79 -13.01
C MET A 12 -1.57 -28.29 -12.75
N ALA A 13 -2.81 -27.80 -12.74
CA ALA A 13 -3.12 -26.40 -12.46
C ALA A 13 -2.72 -26.01 -11.03
N ILE A 14 -3.00 -26.87 -10.05
CA ILE A 14 -2.59 -26.63 -8.64
C ILE A 14 -1.06 -26.60 -8.53
N ILE A 15 -0.36 -27.57 -9.10
CA ILE A 15 1.10 -27.63 -9.07
C ILE A 15 1.71 -26.38 -9.75
N ALA A 16 1.18 -25.99 -10.92
CA ALA A 16 1.63 -24.80 -11.62
C ALA A 16 1.42 -23.53 -10.78
N THR A 17 0.29 -23.41 -10.09
CA THR A 17 0.02 -22.26 -9.20
C THR A 17 1.00 -22.24 -8.04
N ILE A 18 1.26 -23.38 -7.39
CA ILE A 18 2.23 -23.46 -6.28
C ILE A 18 3.64 -23.10 -6.77
N LEU A 19 4.06 -23.60 -7.94
CA LEU A 19 5.37 -23.27 -8.51
C LEU A 19 5.50 -21.78 -8.86
N VAL A 20 4.46 -21.17 -9.42
CA VAL A 20 4.45 -19.72 -9.73
C VAL A 20 4.57 -18.91 -8.45
N VAL A 21 3.81 -19.24 -7.40
CA VAL A 21 3.89 -18.55 -6.11
C VAL A 21 5.26 -18.72 -5.47
N ALA A 22 5.82 -19.94 -5.47
CA ALA A 22 7.17 -20.20 -4.97
C ALA A 22 8.24 -19.42 -5.76
N ALA A 23 8.10 -19.33 -7.09
CA ALA A 23 8.99 -18.55 -7.92
C ALA A 23 8.90 -17.04 -7.62
N LEU A 24 7.68 -16.50 -7.43
CA LEU A 24 7.47 -15.10 -7.05
C LEU A 24 8.10 -14.78 -5.69
N GLN A 25 7.98 -15.72 -4.74
CA GLN A 25 8.59 -15.56 -3.41
C GLN A 25 10.12 -15.68 -3.47
N ALA A 26 10.66 -16.64 -4.21
CA ALA A 26 12.10 -16.81 -4.39
C ALA A 26 12.75 -15.62 -5.12
N THR A 27 12.03 -15.00 -6.06
CA THR A 27 12.50 -13.85 -6.85
C THR A 27 11.97 -12.51 -6.32
N ARG A 28 11.59 -12.43 -5.04
CA ARG A 28 10.96 -11.23 -4.45
C ARG A 28 11.75 -9.94 -4.66
N SER A 29 13.08 -10.02 -4.71
CA SER A 29 13.97 -8.87 -4.95
C SER A 29 13.82 -8.25 -6.35
N ILE A 30 13.21 -8.97 -7.30
CA ILE A 30 12.97 -8.51 -8.68
C ILE A 30 11.46 -8.42 -8.96
N SER A 31 10.71 -9.46 -8.59
CA SER A 31 9.27 -9.55 -8.89
C SER A 31 8.44 -8.47 -8.20
N MET A 32 8.77 -8.12 -6.95
CA MET A 32 8.10 -7.07 -6.21
C MET A 32 8.34 -5.67 -6.81
N PRO A 33 9.58 -5.21 -7.07
CA PRO A 33 9.84 -3.94 -7.74
C PRO A 33 9.18 -3.85 -9.12
N LEU A 34 9.16 -4.96 -9.87
CA LEU A 34 8.52 -5.02 -11.18
C LEU A 34 6.99 -4.81 -11.06
N ALA A 35 6.36 -5.42 -10.08
CA ALA A 35 4.92 -5.20 -9.81
C ALA A 35 4.64 -3.74 -9.42
N PHE A 36 5.44 -3.13 -8.54
CA PHE A 36 5.30 -1.70 -8.22
C PHE A 36 5.47 -0.83 -9.46
N ALA A 37 6.51 -1.04 -10.26
CA ALA A 37 6.75 -0.31 -11.50
C ALA A 37 5.56 -0.44 -12.45
N PHE A 38 4.98 -1.64 -12.59
CA PHE A 38 3.80 -1.88 -13.41
C PHE A 38 2.58 -1.08 -12.92
N PHE A 39 2.23 -1.13 -11.63
CA PHE A 39 1.08 -0.40 -11.10
C PHE A 39 1.28 1.11 -11.17
N ILE A 40 2.49 1.60 -10.90
CA ILE A 40 2.83 3.02 -11.06
C ILE A 40 2.74 3.41 -12.54
N ALA A 41 3.20 2.57 -13.48
CA ALA A 41 3.07 2.83 -14.91
C ALA A 41 1.60 2.95 -15.33
N VAL A 42 0.73 2.03 -14.89
CA VAL A 42 -0.71 2.08 -15.15
C VAL A 42 -1.34 3.36 -14.60
N LEU A 43 -0.95 3.76 -13.38
CA LEU A 43 -1.46 4.96 -12.70
C LEU A 43 -1.01 6.25 -13.41
N VAL A 44 0.24 6.32 -13.85
CA VAL A 44 0.88 7.53 -14.38
C VAL A 44 0.69 7.68 -15.88
N HIS A 45 0.41 6.60 -16.60
CA HIS A 45 0.22 6.61 -18.06
C HIS A 45 -0.78 7.68 -18.56
N PRO A 46 -1.94 7.96 -17.93
CA PRO A 46 -2.85 9.01 -18.39
C PRO A 46 -2.23 10.41 -18.26
N LEU A 47 -1.45 10.66 -17.21
CA LEU A 47 -0.73 11.91 -17.05
C LEU A 47 0.34 12.06 -18.15
N GLN A 48 1.11 10.99 -18.38
CA GLN A 48 2.10 10.97 -19.46
C GLN A 48 1.44 11.21 -20.83
N SER A 49 0.37 10.50 -21.16
CA SER A 49 -0.34 10.64 -22.43
C SER A 49 -0.97 12.03 -22.61
N TRP A 50 -1.41 12.66 -21.54
CA TRP A 50 -1.90 14.03 -21.56
C TRP A 50 -0.75 15.05 -21.82
N LEU A 51 0.41 14.84 -21.20
CA LEU A 51 1.60 15.64 -21.44
C LEU A 51 2.12 15.46 -22.88
N GLU A 52 2.13 14.24 -23.41
CA GLU A 52 2.58 13.93 -24.78
C GLU A 52 1.75 14.61 -25.86
N ARG A 53 0.52 15.05 -25.56
CA ARG A 53 -0.28 15.89 -26.47
C ARG A 53 0.25 17.30 -26.63
N ARG A 54 1.07 17.79 -25.70
CA ARG A 54 1.58 19.17 -25.68
C ARG A 54 3.10 19.26 -25.71
N LEU A 55 3.80 18.19 -25.35
CA LEU A 55 5.24 18.14 -25.17
C LEU A 55 5.84 16.92 -25.89
N PRO A 56 7.10 17.00 -26.34
CA PRO A 56 7.77 15.83 -26.88
C PRO A 56 7.88 14.72 -25.82
N ARG A 57 7.87 13.46 -26.27
CA ARG A 57 7.81 12.28 -25.44
C ARG A 57 8.88 12.23 -24.33
N TRP A 58 10.11 12.63 -24.67
CA TRP A 58 11.21 12.61 -23.71
C TRP A 58 10.99 13.63 -22.57
N LEU A 59 10.43 14.83 -22.87
CA LEU A 59 10.13 15.84 -21.87
C LEU A 59 8.96 15.43 -20.97
N SER A 60 7.94 14.83 -21.53
CA SER A 60 6.81 14.24 -20.80
C SER A 60 7.28 13.17 -19.79
N LEU A 61 8.20 12.32 -20.21
CA LEU A 61 8.80 11.29 -19.36
C LEU A 61 9.62 11.91 -18.20
N ILE A 62 10.46 12.90 -18.51
CA ILE A 62 11.24 13.63 -17.49
C ILE A 62 10.31 14.30 -16.46
N LEU A 63 9.23 14.96 -16.90
CA LEU A 63 8.29 15.59 -15.98
C LEU A 63 7.60 14.61 -15.04
N VAL A 64 7.20 13.46 -15.57
CA VAL A 64 6.62 12.37 -14.76
C VAL A 64 7.63 11.86 -13.74
N LEU A 65 8.88 11.66 -14.14
CA LEU A 65 9.95 11.24 -13.24
C LEU A 65 10.23 12.28 -12.16
N LEU A 66 10.31 13.56 -12.55
CA LEU A 66 10.51 14.66 -11.60
C LEU A 66 9.35 14.74 -10.58
N LEU A 67 8.12 14.48 -11.01
CA LEU A 67 6.97 14.42 -10.10
C LEU A 67 7.12 13.29 -9.07
N LEU A 68 7.51 12.09 -9.52
CA LEU A 68 7.71 10.93 -8.62
C LEU A 68 8.91 11.13 -7.68
N ILE A 69 10.02 11.65 -8.20
CA ILE A 69 11.20 11.97 -7.39
C ILE A 69 10.88 13.09 -6.41
N GLY A 70 10.14 14.11 -6.85
CA GLY A 70 9.68 15.22 -6.01
C GLY A 70 8.78 14.72 -4.88
N PHE A 71 7.81 13.85 -5.18
CA PHE A 71 6.96 13.23 -4.16
C PHE A 71 7.78 12.46 -3.12
N MET A 72 8.73 11.65 -3.58
CA MET A 72 9.64 10.92 -2.69
C MET A 72 10.53 11.88 -1.89
N GLY A 73 11.06 12.93 -2.53
CA GLY A 73 11.86 13.96 -1.87
C GLY A 73 11.10 14.70 -0.77
N VAL A 74 9.83 15.04 -1.01
CA VAL A 74 8.95 15.63 0.00
C VAL A 74 8.72 14.66 1.16
N ALA A 75 8.46 13.37 0.87
CA ALA A 75 8.27 12.36 1.91
C ALA A 75 9.53 12.18 2.78
N VAL A 76 10.70 12.04 2.15
CA VAL A 76 11.98 11.91 2.87
C VAL A 76 12.30 13.20 3.63
N GLY A 77 12.16 14.37 3.00
CA GLY A 77 12.39 15.67 3.65
C GLY A 77 11.49 15.88 4.87
N ALA A 78 10.23 15.49 4.78
CA ALA A 78 9.31 15.57 5.91
C ALA A 78 9.69 14.61 7.05
N LEU A 79 10.17 13.41 6.73
CA LEU A 79 10.66 12.45 7.73
C LEU A 79 11.93 12.98 8.42
N THR A 80 12.87 13.57 7.68
CA THR A 80 14.11 14.15 8.25
C THR A 80 13.81 15.35 9.14
N LEU A 81 12.99 16.30 8.68
CA LEU A 81 12.55 17.44 9.47
C LEU A 81 11.80 17.00 10.74
N SER A 82 10.98 15.95 10.63
CA SER A 82 10.27 15.40 11.77
C SER A 82 11.22 14.76 12.80
N ALA A 83 12.28 14.10 12.34
CA ALA A 83 13.31 13.55 13.22
C ALA A 83 14.04 14.67 13.98
N GLU A 84 14.42 15.78 13.31
CA GLU A 84 15.04 16.94 13.92
C GLU A 84 14.15 17.61 14.98
N ILE A 85 12.82 17.65 14.74
CA ILE A 85 11.85 18.23 15.69
C ILE A 85 11.67 17.33 16.92
N ILE A 86 11.76 16.02 16.74
CA ILE A 86 11.51 15.07 17.84
C ILE A 86 12.75 14.83 18.68
N GLU A 87 13.94 14.89 18.11
CA GLU A 87 15.20 14.60 18.80
C GLU A 87 15.33 15.34 20.15
N PRO A 88 15.09 16.67 20.24
CA PRO A 88 15.16 17.39 21.51
C PRO A 88 14.03 17.03 22.50
N LYS A 89 12.94 16.43 22.04
CA LYS A 89 11.80 16.02 22.87
C LYS A 89 11.91 14.58 23.40
N VAL A 90 12.82 13.79 22.85
CA VAL A 90 13.00 12.38 23.25
C VAL A 90 13.21 12.22 24.76
N PRO A 91 14.06 13.01 25.45
CA PRO A 91 14.20 12.90 26.89
C PRO A 91 12.88 13.13 27.67
N GLU A 92 12.13 14.17 27.31
CA GLU A 92 10.81 14.44 27.91
C GLU A 92 9.83 13.28 27.69
N TYR A 93 9.86 12.68 26.51
CA TYR A 93 9.02 11.53 26.18
C TYR A 93 9.36 10.31 27.04
N LEU A 94 10.65 10.07 27.26
CA LEU A 94 11.13 8.99 28.10
C LEU A 94 10.74 9.18 29.56
N ASP A 95 10.90 10.40 30.09
CA ASP A 95 10.52 10.73 31.46
C ASP A 95 9.01 10.53 31.68
N ARG A 96 8.17 10.94 30.74
CA ARG A 96 6.71 10.72 30.82
C ARG A 96 6.33 9.25 30.76
N LEU A 97 6.99 8.47 29.90
CA LEU A 97 6.76 7.03 29.82
C LEU A 97 7.17 6.33 31.12
N GLN A 98 8.27 6.76 31.76
CA GLN A 98 8.69 6.24 33.07
C GLN A 98 7.65 6.57 34.15
N GLN A 99 7.20 7.82 34.24
CA GLN A 99 6.18 8.26 35.21
C GLN A 99 4.86 7.48 35.02
N MET A 100 4.43 7.25 33.75
CA MET A 100 3.26 6.44 33.49
C MET A 100 3.47 4.98 33.90
N GLY A 101 4.66 4.43 33.63
CA GLY A 101 5.02 3.06 34.04
C GLY A 101 4.98 2.90 35.56
N GLU A 102 5.51 3.84 36.31
CA GLU A 102 5.48 3.89 37.79
C GLU A 102 4.05 4.03 38.32
N THR A 103 3.25 4.89 37.70
CA THR A 103 1.83 5.06 38.06
C THR A 103 1.00 3.79 37.80
N LEU A 104 1.24 3.15 36.68
CA LEU A 104 0.59 1.87 36.36
C LEU A 104 1.03 0.77 37.31
N ARG A 105 2.29 0.76 37.68
CA ARG A 105 2.85 -0.21 38.62
C ARG A 105 2.27 -0.04 40.01
N SER A 106 2.23 1.18 40.56
CA SER A 106 1.63 1.45 41.87
C SER A 106 0.15 1.07 41.90
N TRP A 107 -0.58 1.40 40.82
CA TRP A 107 -2.01 1.01 40.65
C TRP A 107 -2.23 -0.49 40.60
N ALA A 108 -1.31 -1.23 39.99
CA ALA A 108 -1.39 -2.69 39.89
C ALA A 108 -0.96 -3.40 41.17
N GLU A 109 0.07 -2.89 41.85
CA GLU A 109 0.52 -3.36 43.16
C GLU A 109 -0.59 -3.23 44.21
N GLU A 110 -1.36 -2.13 44.20
CA GLU A 110 -2.54 -1.95 45.05
C GLU A 110 -3.62 -3.01 44.80
N ARG A 111 -3.68 -3.56 43.56
CA ARG A 111 -4.68 -4.58 43.17
C ARG A 111 -4.11 -5.99 43.06
N SER A 112 -2.87 -6.21 43.48
CA SER A 112 -2.18 -7.51 43.40
C SER A 112 -2.16 -8.09 41.97
N ILE A 113 -2.09 -7.22 40.93
CA ILE A 113 -2.00 -7.63 39.54
C ILE A 113 -0.51 -7.74 39.16
N PRO A 114 0.00 -8.92 38.77
CA PRO A 114 1.40 -9.04 38.35
C PRO A 114 1.60 -8.35 37.01
N ILE A 115 2.38 -7.26 37.00
CA ILE A 115 2.80 -6.59 35.76
C ILE A 115 4.26 -6.95 35.48
N PRO A 116 4.63 -7.24 34.22
CA PRO A 116 6.02 -7.40 33.80
C PRO A 116 6.83 -6.15 34.13
N GLN A 117 8.08 -6.32 34.57
CA GLN A 117 8.97 -5.19 34.84
C GLN A 117 9.23 -4.42 33.54
N PHE A 118 8.69 -3.22 33.43
CA PHE A 118 9.00 -2.31 32.33
C PHE A 118 10.32 -1.62 32.66
N ASN A 119 11.38 -1.97 31.94
CA ASN A 119 12.67 -1.32 32.05
C ASN A 119 12.79 -0.27 30.96
N ALA A 120 12.70 1.01 31.33
CA ALA A 120 12.81 2.13 30.39
C ALA A 120 14.14 2.11 29.62
N GLN A 121 15.22 1.58 30.23
CA GLN A 121 16.54 1.48 29.60
C GLN A 121 16.52 0.51 28.43
N ASP A 122 15.76 -0.59 28.51
CA ASP A 122 15.60 -1.53 27.41
C ASP A 122 14.77 -0.89 26.26
N GLY A 123 13.80 -0.05 26.60
CA GLY A 123 13.05 0.75 25.63
C GLY A 123 13.96 1.75 24.89
N ILE A 124 14.83 2.47 25.61
CA ILE A 124 15.81 3.41 25.02
C ILE A 124 16.76 2.67 24.08
N ASN A 125 17.31 1.54 24.52
CA ASN A 125 18.22 0.73 23.72
C ASN A 125 17.54 0.21 22.44
N GLN A 126 16.27 -0.22 22.54
CA GLN A 126 15.48 -0.62 21.39
C GLN A 126 15.23 0.54 20.41
N VAL A 127 14.84 1.70 20.90
CA VAL A 127 14.61 2.90 20.07
C VAL A 127 15.91 3.33 19.38
N THR A 128 17.03 3.34 20.10
CA THR A 128 18.35 3.68 19.51
C THR A 128 18.78 2.66 18.45
N GLN A 129 18.62 1.37 18.72
CA GLN A 129 18.91 0.34 17.72
C GLN A 129 17.98 0.41 16.51
N GLN A 130 16.70 0.75 16.72
CA GLN A 130 15.75 0.94 15.61
C GLN A 130 16.08 2.20 14.81
N ALA A 131 16.56 3.28 15.42
CA ALA A 131 17.03 4.48 14.73
C ALA A 131 18.24 4.18 13.83
N ILE A 132 19.23 3.45 14.35
CA ILE A 132 20.39 2.99 13.55
C ILE A 132 19.95 2.02 12.44
N GLY A 133 19.02 1.12 12.75
CA GLY A 133 18.37 0.23 11.77
C GLY A 133 17.61 1.01 10.68
N GLY A 134 17.01 2.14 11.04
CA GLY A 134 16.31 3.05 10.14
C GLY A 134 17.20 3.59 9.01
N ILE A 135 18.46 3.93 9.30
CA ILE A 135 19.42 4.39 8.26
C ILE A 135 19.67 3.29 7.23
N LYS A 136 19.88 2.05 7.67
CA LYS A 136 20.05 0.91 6.76
C LYS A 136 18.79 0.65 5.95
N THR A 137 17.62 0.83 6.56
CA THR A 137 16.32 0.70 5.92
C THR A 137 16.11 1.79 4.87
N LEU A 138 16.52 3.04 5.14
CA LEU A 138 16.47 4.14 4.17
C LEU A 138 17.38 3.90 2.97
N LEU A 139 18.60 3.39 3.18
CA LEU A 139 19.51 3.05 2.09
C LEU A 139 18.96 1.91 1.21
N SER A 140 18.38 0.88 1.83
CA SER A 140 17.74 -0.21 1.07
C SER A 140 16.46 0.25 0.36
N ALA A 141 15.67 1.15 0.96
CA ALA A 141 14.52 1.77 0.33
C ALA A 141 14.92 2.65 -0.86
N ALA A 142 16.03 3.40 -0.78
CA ALA A 142 16.54 4.18 -1.89
C ALA A 142 16.97 3.30 -3.08
N SER A 143 17.69 2.18 -2.81
CA SER A 143 18.07 1.23 -3.85
C SER A 143 16.86 0.60 -4.53
N LEU A 144 15.85 0.22 -3.74
CA LEU A 144 14.58 -0.31 -4.22
C LEU A 144 13.86 0.73 -5.09
N PHE A 145 13.80 1.98 -4.64
CA PHE A 145 13.18 3.07 -5.37
C PHE A 145 13.86 3.31 -6.73
N ILE A 146 15.21 3.34 -6.77
CA ILE A 146 15.96 3.48 -8.02
C ILE A 146 15.62 2.32 -8.98
N LEU A 147 15.54 1.09 -8.48
CA LEU A 147 15.15 -0.06 -9.30
C LEU A 147 13.73 0.07 -9.83
N ILE A 148 12.76 0.45 -8.98
CA ILE A 148 11.36 0.68 -9.40
C ILE A 148 11.29 1.77 -10.47
N VAL A 149 11.97 2.90 -10.29
CA VAL A 149 12.00 4.00 -11.26
C VAL A 149 12.65 3.57 -12.58
N SER A 150 13.74 2.81 -12.54
CA SER A 150 14.39 2.29 -13.74
C SER A 150 13.47 1.35 -14.52
N LEU A 151 12.81 0.43 -13.83
CA LEU A 151 11.83 -0.47 -14.45
C LEU A 151 10.61 0.30 -14.98
N LEU A 152 10.14 1.31 -14.26
CA LEU A 152 9.05 2.17 -14.69
C LEU A 152 9.39 2.90 -16.01
N VAL A 153 10.59 3.48 -16.11
CA VAL A 153 11.05 4.14 -17.34
C VAL A 153 11.02 3.17 -18.51
N LEU A 154 11.58 1.97 -18.34
CA LEU A 154 11.58 0.94 -19.37
C LEU A 154 10.16 0.55 -19.80
N LEU A 155 9.24 0.35 -18.83
CA LEU A 155 7.84 0.02 -19.12
C LEU A 155 7.15 1.15 -19.88
N LEU A 156 7.32 2.42 -19.48
CA LEU A 156 6.70 3.56 -20.15
C LEU A 156 7.25 3.77 -21.58
N LEU A 157 8.51 3.44 -21.82
CA LEU A 157 9.10 3.47 -23.17
C LEU A 157 8.53 2.37 -24.07
N GLU A 158 8.23 1.20 -23.52
CA GLU A 158 7.84 0.02 -24.28
C GLU A 158 6.32 -0.09 -24.54
N VAL A 159 5.51 0.50 -23.66
CA VAL A 159 4.03 0.43 -23.71
C VAL A 159 3.44 0.75 -25.10
N ASN A 160 3.98 1.77 -25.78
CA ASN A 160 3.47 2.19 -27.08
C ASN A 160 3.78 1.19 -28.22
N GLN A 161 4.78 0.33 -28.04
CA GLN A 161 5.15 -0.73 -29.02
C GLN A 161 4.40 -2.05 -28.79
N TYR A 162 3.72 -2.18 -27.64
CA TYR A 162 3.08 -3.42 -27.24
C TYR A 162 2.05 -3.92 -28.24
N GLN A 163 1.20 -3.03 -28.74
CA GLN A 163 0.17 -3.39 -29.71
C GLN A 163 0.76 -3.92 -31.03
N GLU A 164 1.84 -3.29 -31.51
CA GLU A 164 2.54 -3.73 -32.73
C GLU A 164 3.22 -5.09 -32.52
N LYS A 165 3.88 -5.29 -31.38
CA LYS A 165 4.51 -6.58 -31.02
C LYS A 165 3.49 -7.71 -30.95
N VAL A 166 2.31 -7.46 -30.36
CA VAL A 166 1.24 -8.46 -30.27
C VAL A 166 0.66 -8.79 -31.64
N LYS A 167 0.46 -7.79 -32.53
CA LYS A 167 -0.01 -8.01 -33.89
C LYS A 167 0.97 -8.81 -34.74
N GLN A 168 2.27 -8.60 -34.52
CA GLN A 168 3.31 -9.38 -35.22
C GLN A 168 3.46 -10.81 -34.69
N ALA A 169 3.23 -11.03 -33.39
CA ALA A 169 3.41 -12.32 -32.73
C ALA A 169 2.22 -13.29 -32.92
N PHE A 170 0.99 -12.78 -33.14
CA PHE A 170 -0.21 -13.57 -33.17
C PHE A 170 -1.06 -13.29 -34.41
N PRO A 171 -1.83 -14.31 -34.94
CA PRO A 171 -2.80 -14.09 -36.01
C PRO A 171 -3.82 -13.00 -35.64
N SER A 172 -4.27 -12.23 -36.64
CA SER A 172 -5.11 -11.03 -36.48
C SER A 172 -6.28 -11.20 -35.49
N ARG A 173 -7.01 -12.33 -35.60
CA ARG A 173 -8.17 -12.62 -34.76
C ARG A 173 -7.82 -12.84 -33.26
N SER A 174 -6.62 -13.37 -32.98
CA SER A 174 -6.14 -13.59 -31.63
C SER A 174 -5.46 -12.35 -31.06
N SER A 175 -4.76 -11.60 -31.92
CA SER A 175 -4.10 -10.35 -31.51
C SER A 175 -5.09 -9.28 -31.07
N ASP A 176 -6.19 -9.08 -31.83
CA ASP A 176 -7.24 -8.11 -31.48
C ASP A 176 -7.91 -8.47 -30.16
N ARG A 177 -8.17 -9.76 -29.91
CA ARG A 177 -8.74 -10.22 -28.64
C ARG A 177 -7.80 -9.96 -27.46
N ILE A 178 -6.50 -10.23 -27.61
CA ILE A 178 -5.50 -9.98 -26.56
C ILE A 178 -5.37 -8.48 -26.30
N ILE A 179 -5.28 -7.66 -27.34
CA ILE A 179 -5.15 -6.20 -27.23
C ILE A 179 -6.37 -5.62 -26.52
N ASN A 180 -7.58 -6.01 -26.89
CA ASN A 180 -8.81 -5.54 -26.26
C ASN A 180 -8.89 -5.97 -24.79
N ALA A 181 -8.59 -7.24 -24.47
CA ALA A 181 -8.58 -7.75 -23.11
C ALA A 181 -7.60 -6.98 -22.21
N VAL A 182 -6.38 -6.73 -22.70
CA VAL A 182 -5.37 -5.96 -21.96
C VAL A 182 -5.78 -4.50 -21.82
N SER A 183 -6.34 -3.89 -22.86
CA SER A 183 -6.82 -2.51 -22.84
C SER A 183 -7.93 -2.33 -21.80
N ASP A 184 -8.97 -3.17 -21.84
CA ASP A 184 -10.11 -3.11 -20.91
C ASP A 184 -9.68 -3.36 -19.47
N THR A 185 -8.81 -4.36 -19.27
CA THR A 185 -8.24 -4.64 -17.94
C THR A 185 -7.44 -3.46 -17.43
N SER A 186 -6.58 -2.86 -18.26
CA SER A 186 -5.76 -1.71 -17.88
C SER A 186 -6.59 -0.48 -17.57
N GLU A 187 -7.70 -0.24 -18.28
CA GLU A 187 -8.60 0.89 -18.02
C GLU A 187 -9.31 0.73 -16.68
N LYS A 188 -9.88 -0.45 -16.41
CA LYS A 188 -10.53 -0.76 -15.13
C LYS A 188 -9.56 -0.67 -13.96
N LEU A 189 -8.36 -1.26 -14.11
CA LEU A 189 -7.31 -1.22 -13.11
C LEU A 189 -6.84 0.20 -12.84
N ARG A 190 -6.65 1.01 -13.87
CA ARG A 190 -6.29 2.43 -13.75
C ARG A 190 -7.32 3.21 -12.97
N ARG A 191 -8.61 3.03 -13.30
CA ARG A 191 -9.68 3.69 -12.57
C ARG A 191 -9.66 3.34 -11.08
N TYR A 192 -9.47 2.06 -10.76
CA TYR A 192 -9.33 1.59 -9.39
C TYR A 192 -8.14 2.27 -8.68
N LEU A 193 -6.94 2.22 -9.29
CA LEU A 193 -5.73 2.80 -8.71
C LEU A 193 -5.83 4.31 -8.52
N LEU A 194 -6.43 5.04 -9.47
CA LEU A 194 -6.65 6.48 -9.36
C LEU A 194 -7.57 6.82 -8.19
N VAL A 195 -8.70 6.15 -8.08
CA VAL A 195 -9.65 6.37 -6.97
C VAL A 195 -8.98 6.04 -5.65
N MET A 196 -8.32 4.89 -5.55
CA MET A 196 -7.62 4.47 -4.35
C MET A 196 -6.52 5.46 -3.94
N THR A 197 -5.71 5.96 -4.90
CA THR A 197 -4.68 6.95 -4.62
C THR A 197 -5.27 8.28 -4.15
N LEU A 198 -6.38 8.73 -4.77
CA LEU A 198 -7.07 9.94 -4.35
C LEU A 198 -7.62 9.84 -2.92
N THR A 199 -8.25 8.72 -2.58
CA THR A 199 -8.76 8.51 -1.22
C THR A 199 -7.64 8.37 -0.21
N CYS A 200 -6.55 7.69 -0.54
CA CYS A 200 -5.34 7.66 0.30
C CYS A 200 -4.75 9.05 0.51
N CYS A 201 -4.63 9.87 -0.54
CA CYS A 201 -4.17 11.26 -0.43
C CYS A 201 -5.09 12.09 0.47
N LEU A 202 -6.40 11.98 0.27
CA LEU A 202 -7.38 12.70 1.09
C LEU A 202 -7.31 12.28 2.56
N THR A 203 -7.19 10.97 2.81
CA THR A 203 -6.99 10.43 4.17
C THR A 203 -5.72 10.99 4.81
N GLY A 204 -4.61 10.96 4.08
CA GLY A 204 -3.34 11.49 4.57
C GLY A 204 -3.39 12.98 4.91
N ILE A 205 -3.98 13.79 4.00
CA ILE A 205 -4.15 15.24 4.21
C ILE A 205 -5.05 15.53 5.42
N LEU A 206 -6.21 14.86 5.52
CA LEU A 206 -7.13 15.07 6.63
C LEU A 206 -6.54 14.61 7.96
N THR A 207 -5.81 13.48 7.98
CA THR A 207 -5.09 13.00 9.16
C THR A 207 -4.03 13.99 9.61
N ALA A 208 -3.18 14.48 8.68
CA ALA A 208 -2.18 15.49 8.98
C ALA A 208 -2.81 16.78 9.51
N SER A 209 -3.87 17.26 8.85
CA SER A 209 -4.58 18.48 9.25
C SER A 209 -5.20 18.34 10.64
N TRP A 210 -5.84 17.20 10.92
CA TRP A 210 -6.43 16.95 12.25
C TRP A 210 -5.38 16.91 13.35
N CYS A 211 -4.29 16.15 13.13
CA CYS A 211 -3.17 16.12 14.07
C CYS A 211 -2.54 17.51 14.28
N PHE A 212 -2.41 18.30 13.21
CA PHE A 212 -1.89 19.67 13.30
C PHE A 212 -2.81 20.60 14.12
N ILE A 213 -4.12 20.57 13.90
CA ILE A 213 -5.10 21.37 14.63
C ILE A 213 -5.05 21.08 16.15
N TRP A 214 -4.90 19.81 16.52
CA TRP A 214 -4.83 19.39 17.90
C TRP A 214 -3.41 19.48 18.51
N GLY A 215 -2.43 19.95 17.72
CA GLY A 215 -1.03 20.11 18.13
C GLY A 215 -0.32 18.78 18.39
N VAL A 216 -0.77 17.69 17.75
CA VAL A 216 -0.12 16.39 17.87
C VAL A 216 1.22 16.45 17.14
N ASP A 217 2.29 16.10 17.84
CA ASP A 217 3.64 16.09 17.25
C ASP A 217 3.69 15.16 16.03
N LEU A 218 4.55 15.51 15.07
CA LEU A 218 4.72 14.76 13.83
C LEU A 218 3.45 14.67 12.95
N ALA A 219 2.57 15.65 12.98
CA ALA A 219 1.31 15.65 12.24
C ALA A 219 1.46 15.24 10.76
N PHE A 220 2.52 15.72 10.09
CA PHE A 220 2.79 15.37 8.69
C PHE A 220 3.20 13.89 8.53
N VAL A 221 3.99 13.35 9.46
CA VAL A 221 4.39 11.93 9.44
C VAL A 221 3.15 11.04 9.58
N TRP A 222 2.24 11.38 10.49
CA TRP A 222 0.99 10.63 10.65
C TRP A 222 0.12 10.68 9.41
N GLY A 223 0.08 11.82 8.73
CA GLY A 223 -0.57 11.93 7.43
C GLY A 223 0.07 11.03 6.35
N LEU A 224 1.40 10.99 6.27
CA LEU A 224 2.13 10.13 5.34
C LEU A 224 1.93 8.65 5.67
N VAL A 225 1.98 8.29 6.94
CA VAL A 225 1.69 6.92 7.41
C VAL A 225 0.26 6.52 7.05
N ALA A 226 -0.72 7.40 7.30
CA ALA A 226 -2.10 7.17 6.96
C ALA A 226 -2.29 7.01 5.43
N PHE A 227 -1.62 7.85 4.62
CA PHE A 227 -1.61 7.73 3.16
C PHE A 227 -1.12 6.34 2.70
N VAL A 228 0.03 5.88 3.22
CA VAL A 228 0.62 4.60 2.83
C VAL A 228 -0.20 3.42 3.33
N LEU A 229 -0.60 3.44 4.61
CA LEU A 229 -1.36 2.34 5.20
C LEU A 229 -2.75 2.19 4.59
N ASN A 230 -3.38 3.28 4.15
CA ASN A 230 -4.72 3.23 3.58
C ASN A 230 -4.79 2.49 2.22
N TYR A 231 -3.64 2.19 1.59
CA TYR A 231 -3.59 1.25 0.47
C TYR A 231 -3.95 -0.19 0.88
N VAL A 232 -3.93 -0.49 2.18
CA VAL A 232 -4.39 -1.77 2.74
C VAL A 232 -5.80 -1.57 3.31
N PRO A 233 -6.87 -1.91 2.59
CA PRO A 233 -8.23 -1.64 3.02
C PRO A 233 -8.53 -2.22 4.41
N THR A 234 -9.28 -1.48 5.22
CA THR A 234 -9.73 -1.84 6.57
C THR A 234 -8.60 -1.93 7.60
N LEU A 235 -7.57 -2.75 7.37
CA LEU A 235 -6.44 -2.91 8.30
C LEU A 235 -5.60 -1.65 8.39
N GLY A 236 -5.33 -1.01 7.26
CA GLY A 236 -4.52 0.20 7.19
C GLY A 236 -5.16 1.36 7.92
N SER A 237 -6.46 1.54 7.75
CA SER A 237 -7.22 2.61 8.41
C SER A 237 -7.22 2.47 9.95
N ILE A 238 -7.36 1.23 10.47
CA ILE A 238 -7.32 0.97 11.91
C ILE A 238 -5.92 1.22 12.45
N ILE A 239 -4.89 0.67 11.81
CA ILE A 239 -3.50 0.80 12.25
C ILE A 239 -3.04 2.26 12.21
N ALA A 240 -3.47 3.05 11.21
CA ALA A 240 -3.07 4.44 11.04
C ALA A 240 -3.56 5.37 12.16
N VAL A 241 -4.66 5.03 12.83
CA VAL A 241 -5.24 5.84 13.93
C VAL A 241 -4.50 5.63 15.25
N ILE A 242 -3.93 4.44 15.48
CA ILE A 242 -3.36 4.05 16.77
C ILE A 242 -2.15 4.93 17.18
N PRO A 243 -1.08 5.07 16.37
CA PRO A 243 0.12 5.79 16.80
C PRO A 243 -0.13 7.27 17.13
N PRO A 244 -0.80 8.09 16.28
CA PRO A 244 -1.04 9.50 16.62
C PRO A 244 -1.93 9.66 17.85
N THR A 245 -2.89 8.74 18.06
CA THR A 245 -3.72 8.74 19.27
C THR A 245 -2.90 8.46 20.52
N LEU A 246 -2.00 7.46 20.46
CA LEU A 246 -1.12 7.15 21.58
C LEU A 246 -0.17 8.32 21.90
N VAL A 247 0.42 8.94 20.89
CA VAL A 247 1.27 10.13 21.06
C VAL A 247 0.49 11.25 21.73
N ALA A 248 -0.72 11.56 21.24
CA ALA A 248 -1.55 12.60 21.86
C ALA A 248 -1.93 12.24 23.31
N LEU A 249 -2.29 10.98 23.57
CA LEU A 249 -2.71 10.52 24.90
C LEU A 249 -1.55 10.61 25.92
N ILE A 250 -0.38 10.13 25.55
CA ILE A 250 0.78 10.01 26.44
C ILE A 250 1.39 11.39 26.70
N PHE A 251 1.59 12.20 25.65
CA PHE A 251 2.37 13.43 25.74
C PHE A 251 1.55 14.70 25.91
N GLN A 252 0.27 14.68 25.54
CA GLN A 252 -0.59 15.86 25.58
C GLN A 252 -1.80 15.71 26.52
N GLY A 253 -1.99 14.51 27.07
CA GLY A 253 -3.03 14.19 28.04
C GLY A 253 -4.33 13.64 27.44
N VAL A 254 -5.16 13.12 28.34
CA VAL A 254 -6.38 12.35 27.99
C VAL A 254 -7.35 13.12 27.09
N PRO A 255 -7.65 14.43 27.32
CA PRO A 255 -8.61 15.14 26.47
C PRO A 255 -8.15 15.23 25.01
N ARG A 256 -6.87 15.52 24.76
CA ARG A 256 -6.34 15.58 23.39
C ARG A 256 -6.22 14.21 22.74
N GLY A 257 -5.86 13.18 23.52
CA GLY A 257 -5.86 11.80 23.04
C GLY A 257 -7.23 11.35 22.57
N ILE A 258 -8.29 11.61 23.35
CA ILE A 258 -9.68 11.29 22.97
C ILE A 258 -10.10 12.10 21.74
N ALA A 259 -9.82 13.40 21.69
CA ALA A 259 -10.15 14.23 20.54
C ALA A 259 -9.46 13.74 19.26
N THR A 260 -8.19 13.33 19.35
CA THR A 260 -7.43 12.75 18.23
C THR A 260 -8.05 11.44 17.78
N LEU A 261 -8.35 10.52 18.70
CA LEU A 261 -9.00 9.24 18.40
C LEU A 261 -10.33 9.43 17.69
N LEU A 262 -11.22 10.23 18.27
CA LEU A 262 -12.57 10.44 17.73
C LEU A 262 -12.52 11.09 16.36
N GLY A 263 -11.70 12.13 16.17
CA GLY A 263 -11.59 12.80 14.88
C GLY A 263 -11.01 11.93 13.80
N LEU A 264 -9.94 11.19 14.09
CA LEU A 264 -9.36 10.25 13.15
C LEU A 264 -10.31 9.09 12.84
N ALA A 265 -11.04 8.55 13.83
CA ALA A 265 -12.05 7.52 13.62
C ALA A 265 -13.20 8.02 12.72
N VAL A 266 -13.66 9.26 12.92
CA VAL A 266 -14.66 9.89 12.06
C VAL A 266 -14.14 10.06 10.64
N ILE A 267 -12.91 10.58 10.45
CA ILE A 267 -12.27 10.73 9.13
C ILE A 267 -12.23 9.37 8.42
N GLN A 268 -11.71 8.33 9.07
CA GLN A 268 -11.59 6.99 8.49
C GLN A 268 -12.96 6.39 8.17
N THR A 269 -13.97 6.59 9.05
CA THR A 269 -15.32 6.08 8.82
C THR A 269 -15.99 6.77 7.63
N ILE A 270 -15.87 8.10 7.52
CA ILE A 270 -16.44 8.85 6.41
C ILE A 270 -15.77 8.46 5.09
N LEU A 271 -14.45 8.41 5.06
CA LEU A 271 -13.72 8.07 3.84
C LEU A 271 -13.96 6.62 3.43
N GLY A 272 -13.79 5.67 4.33
CA GLY A 272 -13.88 4.24 4.01
C GLY A 272 -15.30 3.76 3.70
N ASN A 273 -16.33 4.30 4.39
CA ASN A 273 -17.69 3.79 4.21
C ASN A 273 -18.57 4.63 3.28
N PHE A 274 -18.24 5.91 3.05
CA PHE A 274 -19.07 6.79 2.23
C PHE A 274 -18.37 7.29 0.96
N VAL A 275 -17.08 7.64 1.05
CA VAL A 275 -16.34 8.22 -0.09
C VAL A 275 -15.82 7.12 -1.01
N ASP A 276 -15.12 6.12 -0.47
CA ASP A 276 -14.52 5.02 -1.24
C ASP A 276 -15.56 4.28 -2.10
N PRO A 277 -16.71 3.79 -1.56
CA PRO A 277 -17.67 3.07 -2.37
C PRO A 277 -18.30 3.93 -3.48
N ARG A 278 -18.51 5.22 -3.21
CA ARG A 278 -19.09 6.15 -4.20
C ARG A 278 -18.13 6.42 -5.36
N LEU A 279 -16.84 6.51 -5.07
CA LEU A 279 -15.81 6.77 -6.09
C LEU A 279 -15.42 5.52 -6.87
N GLN A 280 -15.33 4.36 -6.21
CA GLN A 280 -14.96 3.10 -6.83
C GLN A 280 -16.08 2.54 -7.74
N GLY A 281 -17.35 2.80 -7.41
CA GLY A 281 -18.49 2.24 -8.12
C GLY A 281 -18.64 0.72 -7.92
N LYS A 282 -19.75 0.15 -8.44
CA LYS A 282 -20.09 -1.27 -8.23
C LYS A 282 -19.19 -2.29 -8.99
N THR A 283 -18.49 -1.85 -10.02
CA THR A 283 -17.82 -2.75 -10.99
C THR A 283 -16.49 -3.35 -10.55
N LEU A 284 -15.89 -2.84 -9.46
CA LEU A 284 -14.55 -3.25 -9.02
C LEU A 284 -14.51 -3.66 -7.54
N GLN A 285 -15.68 -3.87 -6.91
CA GLN A 285 -15.74 -4.28 -5.51
C GLN A 285 -15.36 -5.75 -5.39
N LEU A 286 -14.33 -6.00 -4.58
CA LEU A 286 -14.03 -7.33 -4.07
C LEU A 286 -14.84 -7.57 -2.81
N SER A 287 -15.29 -8.79 -2.60
CA SER A 287 -15.84 -9.14 -1.29
C SER A 287 -14.80 -8.83 -0.20
N PRO A 288 -15.22 -8.27 0.95
CA PRO A 288 -14.29 -7.93 2.04
C PRO A 288 -13.42 -9.12 2.48
N PHE A 289 -13.96 -10.33 2.40
CA PHE A 289 -13.22 -11.56 2.67
C PHE A 289 -12.10 -11.78 1.67
N VAL A 290 -12.38 -11.66 0.35
CA VAL A 290 -11.36 -11.82 -0.70
C VAL A 290 -10.29 -10.73 -0.59
N ALA A 291 -10.66 -9.50 -0.26
CA ALA A 291 -9.71 -8.43 -0.03
C ALA A 291 -8.76 -8.75 1.14
N LEU A 292 -9.30 -9.23 2.28
CA LEU A 292 -8.48 -9.63 3.42
C LEU A 292 -7.55 -10.80 3.09
N VAL A 293 -8.07 -11.85 2.44
CA VAL A 293 -7.26 -13.00 2.00
C VAL A 293 -6.15 -12.55 1.05
N SER A 294 -6.45 -11.61 0.14
CA SER A 294 -5.47 -11.05 -0.79
C SER A 294 -4.32 -10.35 -0.06
N ILE A 295 -4.65 -9.53 0.95
CA ILE A 295 -3.65 -8.81 1.77
C ILE A 295 -2.75 -9.81 2.50
N VAL A 296 -3.34 -10.83 3.13
CA VAL A 296 -2.58 -11.85 3.86
C VAL A 296 -1.72 -12.68 2.91
N PHE A 297 -2.27 -13.11 1.78
CA PHE A 297 -1.57 -13.91 0.78
C PHE A 297 -0.38 -13.15 0.17
N TRP A 298 -0.59 -11.96 -0.35
CA TRP A 298 0.48 -11.17 -0.94
C TRP A 298 1.46 -10.63 0.10
N GLY A 299 0.98 -10.38 1.33
CA GLY A 299 1.82 -10.08 2.48
C GLY A 299 2.76 -11.23 2.85
N TRP A 300 2.30 -12.48 2.73
CA TRP A 300 3.16 -13.66 2.89
C TRP A 300 4.17 -13.82 1.75
N VAL A 301 3.79 -13.51 0.51
CA VAL A 301 4.68 -13.61 -0.66
C VAL A 301 5.80 -12.56 -0.63
N TRP A 302 5.47 -11.27 -0.39
CA TRP A 302 6.41 -10.14 -0.53
C TRP A 302 6.54 -9.27 0.72
N GLY A 303 5.97 -9.64 1.87
CA GLY A 303 5.97 -8.84 3.09
C GLY A 303 5.03 -7.64 3.01
N ILE A 304 5.36 -6.55 3.75
CA ILE A 304 4.55 -5.32 3.80
C ILE A 304 4.27 -4.74 2.40
N PRO A 305 5.25 -4.63 1.48
CA PRO A 305 4.99 -4.19 0.11
C PRO A 305 3.95 -5.05 -0.62
N GLY A 306 3.98 -6.37 -0.39
CA GLY A 306 2.99 -7.29 -0.95
C GLY A 306 1.59 -7.05 -0.40
N ALA A 307 1.46 -6.77 0.90
CA ALA A 307 0.17 -6.43 1.50
C ALA A 307 -0.43 -5.15 0.89
N ILE A 308 0.40 -4.13 0.61
CA ILE A 308 -0.01 -2.87 -0.04
C ILE A 308 -0.51 -3.14 -1.47
N LEU A 309 0.17 -3.98 -2.24
CA LEU A 309 -0.24 -4.34 -3.60
C LEU A 309 -1.28 -5.48 -3.65
N GLY A 310 -1.63 -6.08 -2.53
CA GLY A 310 -2.43 -7.30 -2.48
C GLY A 310 -3.76 -7.19 -3.21
N VAL A 311 -4.51 -6.15 -2.93
CA VAL A 311 -5.81 -5.91 -3.56
C VAL A 311 -5.66 -5.56 -5.06
N PRO A 312 -4.81 -4.62 -5.49
CA PRO A 312 -4.55 -4.37 -6.91
C PRO A 312 -4.10 -5.60 -7.70
N MET A 313 -3.23 -6.44 -7.13
CA MET A 313 -2.78 -7.68 -7.73
C MET A 313 -3.94 -8.65 -7.97
N THR A 314 -4.77 -8.84 -6.96
CA THR A 314 -5.91 -9.75 -7.05
C THR A 314 -6.96 -9.24 -8.03
N ILE A 315 -7.26 -7.94 -8.03
CA ILE A 315 -8.14 -7.33 -9.04
C ILE A 315 -7.59 -7.57 -10.45
N SER A 316 -6.29 -7.38 -10.67
CA SER A 316 -5.65 -7.62 -11.97
C SER A 316 -5.83 -9.07 -12.43
N ILE A 317 -5.64 -10.04 -11.52
CA ILE A 317 -5.84 -11.45 -11.80
C ILE A 317 -7.32 -11.75 -12.15
N ILE A 318 -8.26 -11.22 -11.37
CA ILE A 318 -9.70 -11.42 -11.60
C ILE A 318 -10.11 -10.83 -12.96
N LEU A 319 -9.68 -9.60 -13.27
CA LEU A 319 -9.98 -8.96 -14.55
C LEU A 319 -9.44 -9.77 -15.71
N MET A 320 -8.19 -10.24 -15.63
CA MET A 320 -7.61 -11.13 -16.66
C MET A 320 -8.37 -12.46 -16.77
N CYS A 321 -8.75 -13.07 -15.64
CA CYS A 321 -9.52 -14.32 -15.63
C CYS A 321 -10.93 -14.15 -16.25
N ARG A 322 -11.55 -12.98 -16.16
CA ARG A 322 -12.87 -12.69 -16.78
C ARG A 322 -12.82 -12.74 -18.31
N GLU A 323 -11.70 -12.38 -18.92
CA GLU A 323 -11.54 -12.32 -20.37
C GLU A 323 -11.40 -13.71 -21.04
N PHE A 324 -10.98 -14.72 -20.29
CA PHE A 324 -10.77 -16.06 -20.82
C PHE A 324 -11.85 -17.03 -20.33
N LYS A 325 -12.53 -17.71 -21.27
CA LYS A 325 -13.61 -18.67 -20.94
C LYS A 325 -13.19 -19.77 -19.97
N ALA A 326 -11.93 -20.22 -20.03
CA ALA A 326 -11.40 -21.29 -19.20
C ALA A 326 -11.25 -20.86 -17.70
N THR A 327 -11.00 -19.59 -17.42
CA THR A 327 -10.73 -19.06 -16.08
C THR A 327 -11.87 -18.19 -15.54
N ARG A 328 -12.92 -17.96 -16.32
CA ARG A 328 -14.07 -17.14 -15.93
C ARG A 328 -14.77 -17.63 -14.66
N GLY A 329 -14.80 -18.94 -14.41
CA GLY A 329 -15.34 -19.50 -13.17
C GLY A 329 -14.58 -19.04 -11.92
N VAL A 330 -13.25 -18.93 -12.01
CA VAL A 330 -12.41 -18.41 -10.91
C VAL A 330 -12.72 -16.93 -10.64
N ALA A 331 -12.89 -16.15 -11.71
CA ALA A 331 -13.23 -14.73 -11.58
C ALA A 331 -14.61 -14.50 -10.92
N ILE A 332 -15.59 -15.36 -11.18
CA ILE A 332 -16.91 -15.30 -10.55
C ILE A 332 -16.83 -15.67 -9.06
N LEU A 333 -16.02 -16.67 -8.70
CA LEU A 333 -15.85 -17.10 -7.30
C LEU A 333 -15.12 -16.06 -6.45
N LEU A 334 -14.23 -15.27 -7.02
CA LEU A 334 -13.43 -14.27 -6.32
C LEU A 334 -14.07 -12.85 -6.38
N GLY A 335 -14.93 -12.60 -7.34
CA GLY A 335 -15.66 -11.35 -7.49
C GLY A 335 -16.91 -11.29 -6.61
N GLU A 336 -17.48 -10.10 -6.48
CA GLU A 336 -18.81 -9.93 -5.91
C GLU A 336 -19.88 -10.37 -6.91
N VAL A 337 -20.97 -10.93 -6.41
CA VAL A 337 -22.10 -11.36 -7.27
C VAL A 337 -22.69 -10.10 -7.90
N GLU A 338 -22.69 -10.02 -9.24
CA GLU A 338 -23.42 -8.97 -9.95
C GLU A 338 -24.93 -9.27 -9.83
N ASP A 339 -25.64 -8.45 -9.05
CA ASP A 339 -27.11 -8.42 -9.01
C ASP A 339 -27.68 -7.82 -10.29
#